data_ca1064f1ba3839de6cf56393d36219b2
#
_entry.id   ca1064f1ba3839de6cf56393d36219b2
#
_cell.length_a   1.000
_cell.length_b   1.000
_cell.length_c   1.000
_cell.angle_alpha   90.00
_cell.angle_beta   90.00
_cell.angle_gamma   90.00
#
_symmetry.space_group_name_H-M   'P 1'
#
loop_
_entity.id
_entity.type
_entity.pdbx_description
1 polymer ?
#
loop_
_entity_poly.entity_id
_entity_poly.type
_entity_poly.pdbx_seq_one_letter_code
_entity_poly.pdbx_strand_id
1 'polypeptide(L)'
;GDVYKRQPEGPHTSAEWKIWAYSTAAPSFISAECTVVDTDGTILREGTNGWTAMSGNPNGAPSDPENGWKDPHEAMPMVGDAAAFAWAQGFMTGTVPKNDVDGWAWMLHGDMGEDNRMYLVTDEEGIAKAKADGEWIESGAHLMLFPADPSTLDGQTTDFNSGAPYVMFSGTEYAHLMIPVEGYY
;
A
#
# COMPACT_ATOMS: atom_id res chain seq x y z
N GLY A 1 -20.29 13.17 -8.00
CA GLY A 1 -18.97 13.09 -7.52
C GLY A 1 -18.69 12.66 -6.10
N ASP A 2 -19.36 13.20 -5.09
CA ASP A 2 -18.94 12.99 -3.69
C ASP A 2 -19.48 11.73 -3.00
N VAL A 3 -20.33 10.96 -3.66
CA VAL A 3 -20.94 9.76 -3.07
C VAL A 3 -19.89 8.69 -2.70
N TYR A 4 -18.77 8.63 -3.43
CA TYR A 4 -17.71 7.64 -3.20
C TYR A 4 -16.69 8.06 -2.12
N LYS A 5 -16.72 9.31 -1.66
CA LYS A 5 -15.77 9.83 -0.66
C LYS A 5 -16.30 9.83 0.76
N ARG A 6 -17.61 9.64 0.94
CA ARG A 6 -18.22 9.66 2.27
C ARG A 6 -18.04 8.32 2.96
N GLN A 7 -17.48 8.36 4.18
CA GLN A 7 -17.38 7.17 5.02
C GLN A 7 -18.77 6.59 5.28
N PRO A 8 -18.97 5.27 5.04
CA PRO A 8 -20.21 4.60 5.41
C PRO A 8 -20.45 4.62 6.92
N GLU A 9 -21.69 4.69 7.31
CA GLU A 9 -22.11 4.48 8.70
C GLU A 9 -22.09 2.97 9.00
N GLY A 10 -21.70 2.60 10.21
CA GLY A 10 -21.67 1.21 10.65
C GLY A 10 -20.28 0.69 11.00
N PRO A 11 -20.17 -0.61 11.30
CA PRO A 11 -18.94 -1.20 11.80
C PRO A 11 -17.86 -1.27 10.71
N HIS A 12 -16.61 -1.07 11.11
CA HIS A 12 -15.45 -1.17 10.21
C HIS A 12 -15.11 -2.61 9.80
N THR A 13 -15.83 -3.58 10.36
CA THR A 13 -15.79 -4.99 9.91
C THR A 13 -16.70 -5.27 8.71
N SER A 14 -17.59 -4.34 8.36
CA SER A 14 -18.53 -4.53 7.26
C SER A 14 -17.86 -4.48 5.89
N ALA A 15 -18.43 -5.22 4.94
CA ALA A 15 -17.99 -5.17 3.54
C ALA A 15 -18.12 -3.74 2.97
N GLU A 16 -19.18 -3.03 3.30
CA GLU A 16 -19.40 -1.65 2.84
C GLU A 16 -18.29 -0.71 3.28
N TRP A 17 -17.89 -0.76 4.56
CA TRP A 17 -16.81 0.05 5.07
C TRP A 17 -15.47 -0.31 4.40
N LYS A 18 -15.16 -1.60 4.27
CA LYS A 18 -13.92 -2.08 3.63
C LYS A 18 -13.85 -1.68 2.17
N ILE A 19 -14.95 -1.79 1.42
CA ILE A 19 -15.02 -1.34 0.02
C ILE A 19 -14.68 0.14 -0.07
N TRP A 20 -15.29 0.96 0.77
CA TRP A 20 -14.99 2.39 0.82
C TRP A 20 -13.53 2.66 1.22
N ALA A 21 -13.06 2.10 2.32
CA ALA A 21 -11.72 2.35 2.86
C ALA A 21 -10.63 1.93 1.90
N TYR A 22 -10.78 0.76 1.25
CA TYR A 22 -9.75 0.25 0.36
C TYR A 22 -9.77 0.95 -1.01
N SER A 23 -10.93 1.12 -1.61
CA SER A 23 -11.03 1.74 -2.94
C SER A 23 -10.63 3.21 -2.96
N THR A 24 -10.91 3.95 -1.87
CA THR A 24 -10.57 5.39 -1.79
C THR A 24 -9.08 5.67 -1.61
N ALA A 25 -8.25 4.64 -1.52
CA ALA A 25 -6.79 4.78 -1.62
C ALA A 25 -6.31 5.17 -3.04
N ALA A 26 -7.20 5.24 -4.03
CA ALA A 26 -6.94 5.73 -5.37
C ALA A 26 -7.81 6.94 -5.73
N PRO A 27 -7.45 7.70 -6.78
CA PRO A 27 -8.32 8.73 -7.34
C PRO A 27 -9.70 8.19 -7.72
N SER A 28 -10.74 9.03 -7.65
CA SER A 28 -12.14 8.62 -7.76
C SER A 28 -12.49 7.89 -9.07
N PHE A 29 -11.84 8.26 -10.18
CA PHE A 29 -12.06 7.60 -11.48
C PHE A 29 -11.52 6.16 -11.53
N ILE A 30 -10.58 5.81 -10.65
CA ILE A 30 -10.07 4.44 -10.47
C ILE A 30 -10.92 3.73 -9.40
N SER A 31 -11.11 4.37 -8.25
CA SER A 31 -11.78 3.77 -7.09
C SER A 31 -13.23 3.38 -7.36
N ALA A 32 -13.91 4.10 -8.27
CA ALA A 32 -15.30 3.84 -8.62
C ALA A 32 -15.52 2.46 -9.27
N GLU A 33 -14.54 1.97 -10.01
CA GLU A 33 -14.67 0.78 -10.88
C GLU A 33 -13.64 -0.31 -10.56
N CYS A 34 -12.84 -0.17 -9.49
CA CYS A 34 -11.86 -1.19 -9.13
C CYS A 34 -12.50 -2.39 -8.41
N THR A 35 -11.89 -3.55 -8.57
CA THR A 35 -12.18 -4.72 -7.73
C THR A 35 -11.70 -4.45 -6.30
N VAL A 36 -12.44 -4.91 -5.31
CA VAL A 36 -12.04 -4.82 -3.89
C VAL A 36 -12.02 -6.20 -3.29
N VAL A 37 -10.88 -6.58 -2.72
CA VAL A 37 -10.69 -7.86 -2.05
C VAL A 37 -10.41 -7.68 -0.56
N ASP A 38 -10.92 -8.59 0.26
CA ASP A 38 -10.62 -8.64 1.68
C ASP A 38 -9.29 -9.34 1.95
N THR A 39 -8.81 -9.28 3.19
CA THR A 39 -7.54 -9.87 3.63
C THR A 39 -7.50 -11.40 3.49
N ASP A 40 -8.64 -12.07 3.46
CA ASP A 40 -8.77 -13.51 3.22
C ASP A 40 -8.91 -13.87 1.73
N GLY A 41 -8.86 -12.90 0.83
CA GLY A 41 -9.03 -13.07 -0.62
C GLY A 41 -10.47 -13.05 -1.09
N THR A 42 -11.45 -12.85 -0.20
CA THR A 42 -12.87 -12.71 -0.58
C THR A 42 -13.06 -11.46 -1.45
N ILE A 43 -13.72 -11.61 -2.59
CA ILE A 43 -14.09 -10.48 -3.44
C ILE A 43 -15.28 -9.76 -2.81
N LEU A 44 -15.07 -8.54 -2.33
CA LEU A 44 -16.11 -7.70 -1.73
C LEU A 44 -16.89 -6.93 -2.80
N ARG A 45 -16.23 -6.56 -3.89
CA ARG A 45 -16.82 -5.91 -5.05
C ARG A 45 -16.04 -6.30 -6.30
N GLU A 46 -16.71 -6.77 -7.33
CA GLU A 46 -16.12 -6.94 -8.64
C GLU A 46 -16.03 -5.59 -9.35
N GLY A 47 -14.89 -5.32 -9.96
CA GLY A 47 -14.65 -4.11 -10.74
C GLY A 47 -14.51 -4.40 -12.23
N THR A 48 -14.36 -3.34 -13.02
CA THR A 48 -14.35 -3.40 -14.48
C THR A 48 -13.12 -2.77 -15.13
N ASN A 49 -12.27 -2.11 -14.33
CA ASN A 49 -11.15 -1.31 -14.86
C ASN A 49 -9.76 -1.96 -14.75
N GLY A 50 -9.69 -3.21 -14.26
CA GLY A 50 -8.42 -3.93 -14.11
C GLY A 50 -7.59 -3.55 -12.88
N TRP A 51 -8.05 -2.61 -12.06
CA TRP A 51 -7.44 -2.25 -10.80
C TRP A 51 -8.05 -3.05 -9.64
N THR A 52 -7.23 -3.37 -8.64
CA THR A 52 -7.66 -4.10 -7.44
C THR A 52 -7.22 -3.37 -6.19
N ALA A 53 -8.17 -3.14 -5.28
CA ALA A 53 -7.94 -2.56 -3.97
C ALA A 53 -7.85 -3.67 -2.91
N MET A 54 -6.87 -3.56 -2.02
CA MET A 54 -6.65 -4.50 -0.92
C MET A 54 -5.99 -3.80 0.26
N SER A 55 -6.09 -4.38 1.46
CA SER A 55 -5.25 -3.96 2.58
C SER A 55 -3.79 -4.35 2.31
N GLY A 56 -2.87 -3.41 2.51
CA GLY A 56 -1.43 -3.63 2.48
C GLY A 56 -0.80 -3.76 3.87
N ASN A 57 -1.62 -3.81 4.94
CA ASN A 57 -1.09 -3.94 6.29
C ASN A 57 -0.37 -5.29 6.47
N PRO A 58 0.94 -5.30 6.82
CA PRO A 58 1.73 -6.51 6.90
C PRO A 58 1.27 -7.48 7.99
N ASN A 59 0.50 -7.03 8.98
CA ASN A 59 -0.09 -7.89 9.98
C ASN A 59 -1.30 -8.68 9.46
N GLY A 60 -1.85 -8.33 8.29
CA GLY A 60 -2.95 -9.02 7.66
C GLY A 60 -4.30 -8.92 8.37
N ALA A 61 -4.36 -8.25 9.51
CA ALA A 61 -5.56 -8.11 10.34
C ALA A 61 -5.54 -6.79 11.12
N PRO A 62 -6.72 -6.23 11.46
CA PRO A 62 -6.80 -5.05 12.29
C PRO A 62 -6.27 -5.30 13.72
N SER A 63 -5.78 -4.24 14.36
CA SER A 63 -5.35 -4.28 15.77
C SER A 63 -6.50 -4.60 16.73
N ASP A 64 -7.73 -4.27 16.35
CA ASP A 64 -8.98 -4.65 17.05
C ASP A 64 -9.82 -5.56 16.16
N PRO A 65 -9.70 -6.90 16.29
CA PRO A 65 -10.45 -7.84 15.46
C PRO A 65 -11.97 -7.76 15.63
N GLU A 66 -12.45 -7.29 16.77
CA GLU A 66 -13.88 -7.19 17.05
C GLU A 66 -14.51 -5.99 16.33
N ASN A 67 -13.82 -4.85 16.34
CA ASN A 67 -14.34 -3.61 15.77
C ASN A 67 -13.78 -3.29 14.37
N GLY A 68 -12.77 -4.05 13.90
CA GLY A 68 -12.14 -3.87 12.60
C GLY A 68 -11.03 -2.83 12.62
N TRP A 69 -10.64 -2.37 11.44
CA TRP A 69 -9.64 -1.31 11.29
C TRP A 69 -10.10 -0.03 11.97
N LYS A 70 -9.21 0.63 12.69
CA LYS A 70 -9.49 1.92 13.33
C LYS A 70 -9.91 2.98 12.30
N ASP A 71 -9.20 3.03 11.19
CA ASP A 71 -9.42 3.95 10.08
C ASP A 71 -8.76 3.40 8.79
N PRO A 72 -8.96 4.04 7.62
CA PRO A 72 -8.30 3.58 6.40
C PRO A 72 -6.78 3.60 6.46
N HIS A 73 -6.17 4.52 7.22
CA HIS A 73 -4.73 4.60 7.38
C HIS A 73 -4.15 3.32 8.03
N GLU A 74 -4.80 2.80 9.09
CA GLU A 74 -4.40 1.53 9.71
C GLU A 74 -4.49 0.36 8.72
N ALA A 75 -5.51 0.33 7.88
CA ALA A 75 -5.66 -0.71 6.87
C ALA A 75 -4.57 -0.66 5.79
N MET A 76 -3.87 0.47 5.62
CA MET A 76 -2.83 0.66 4.62
C MET A 76 -3.26 0.22 3.22
N PRO A 77 -4.43 0.65 2.70
CA PRO A 77 -4.95 0.09 1.47
C PRO A 77 -4.13 0.53 0.26
N MET A 78 -3.95 -0.40 -0.65
CA MET A 78 -3.29 -0.25 -1.93
C MET A 78 -4.28 -0.53 -3.05
N VAL A 79 -4.31 0.33 -4.07
CA VAL A 79 -5.06 0.09 -5.31
C VAL A 79 -4.06 -0.04 -6.44
N GLY A 80 -3.87 -1.27 -6.92
CA GLY A 80 -2.86 -1.60 -7.91
C GLY A 80 -3.46 -2.11 -9.22
N ASP A 81 -2.72 -1.89 -10.32
CA ASP A 81 -2.97 -2.60 -11.57
C ASP A 81 -2.61 -4.10 -11.43
N ALA A 82 -2.79 -4.88 -12.48
CA ALA A 82 -2.57 -6.32 -12.41
C ALA A 82 -1.11 -6.68 -12.02
N ALA A 83 -0.12 -5.96 -12.52
CA ALA A 83 1.28 -6.20 -12.20
C ALA A 83 1.60 -5.81 -10.75
N ALA A 84 1.11 -4.66 -10.27
CA ALA A 84 1.28 -4.24 -8.90
C ALA A 84 0.56 -5.15 -7.90
N PHE A 85 -0.64 -5.61 -8.24
CA PHE A 85 -1.37 -6.58 -7.41
C PHE A 85 -0.61 -7.91 -7.29
N ALA A 86 -0.06 -8.44 -8.38
CA ALA A 86 0.78 -9.63 -8.37
C ALA A 86 2.07 -9.41 -7.54
N TRP A 87 2.68 -8.24 -7.64
CA TRP A 87 3.82 -7.86 -6.82
C TRP A 87 3.46 -7.88 -5.32
N ALA A 88 2.34 -7.27 -4.95
CA ALA A 88 1.88 -7.20 -3.56
C ALA A 88 1.58 -8.59 -2.98
N GLN A 89 0.97 -9.49 -3.76
CA GLN A 89 0.76 -10.87 -3.33
C GLN A 89 2.08 -11.62 -3.12
N GLY A 90 3.06 -11.43 -3.99
CA GLY A 90 4.41 -11.97 -3.83
C GLY A 90 5.09 -11.43 -2.58
N PHE A 91 5.04 -10.12 -2.37
CA PHE A 91 5.59 -9.45 -1.19
C PHE A 91 5.00 -10.01 0.12
N MET A 92 3.67 -10.14 0.20
CA MET A 92 2.98 -10.64 1.39
C MET A 92 3.25 -12.12 1.68
N THR A 93 3.60 -12.90 0.66
CA THR A 93 3.88 -14.35 0.79
C THR A 93 5.37 -14.69 0.76
N GLY A 94 6.25 -13.70 0.65
CA GLY A 94 7.70 -13.89 0.56
C GLY A 94 8.19 -14.47 -0.76
N THR A 95 7.37 -14.38 -1.82
CA THR A 95 7.70 -14.83 -3.17
C THR A 95 8.05 -13.64 -4.04
N VAL A 96 9.19 -13.69 -4.74
CA VAL A 96 9.57 -12.64 -5.68
C VAL A 96 8.67 -12.70 -6.92
N PRO A 97 7.85 -11.69 -7.19
CA PRO A 97 7.04 -11.67 -8.39
C PRO A 97 7.92 -11.45 -9.62
N LYS A 98 7.63 -12.17 -10.69
CA LYS A 98 8.26 -11.97 -12.00
C LYS A 98 7.19 -11.42 -12.94
N ASN A 99 7.17 -10.10 -13.09
CA ASN A 99 6.31 -9.41 -14.03
C ASN A 99 7.09 -9.05 -15.28
N ASP A 100 6.44 -9.13 -16.44
CA ASP A 100 7.01 -8.72 -17.73
C ASP A 100 6.86 -7.21 -17.97
N VAL A 101 6.06 -6.54 -17.16
CA VAL A 101 5.76 -5.10 -17.24
C VAL A 101 5.82 -4.46 -15.86
N ASP A 102 6.07 -3.15 -15.85
CA ASP A 102 6.01 -2.35 -14.63
C ASP A 102 4.59 -2.29 -14.08
N GLY A 103 4.46 -2.27 -12.75
CA GLY A 103 3.20 -2.11 -12.05
C GLY A 103 3.06 -0.75 -11.39
N TRP A 104 1.82 -0.28 -11.24
CA TRP A 104 1.48 0.97 -10.58
C TRP A 104 0.45 0.75 -9.50
N ALA A 105 0.63 1.42 -8.36
CA ALA A 105 -0.34 1.39 -7.27
C ALA A 105 -0.45 2.72 -6.55
N TRP A 106 -1.64 3.02 -6.09
CA TRP A 106 -1.97 4.17 -5.26
C TRP A 106 -2.11 3.77 -3.80
N MET A 107 -1.61 4.60 -2.89
CA MET A 107 -1.83 4.52 -1.45
C MET A 107 -2.15 5.91 -0.89
N LEU A 108 -3.33 6.45 -1.23
CA LEU A 108 -3.71 7.81 -0.81
C LEU A 108 -4.02 7.93 0.69
N HIS A 109 -4.19 6.81 1.40
CA HIS A 109 -4.31 6.80 2.85
C HIS A 109 -2.98 6.61 3.58
N GLY A 110 -1.87 6.48 2.83
CA GLY A 110 -0.55 6.28 3.41
C GLY A 110 -0.38 4.93 4.10
N ASP A 111 0.67 4.82 4.91
CA ASP A 111 0.97 3.62 5.68
C ASP A 111 1.36 3.94 7.14
N MET A 112 1.32 2.92 7.98
CA MET A 112 1.57 3.01 9.43
C MET A 112 3.06 3.03 9.80
N GLY A 113 3.93 2.81 8.83
CA GLY A 113 5.37 2.86 9.00
C GLY A 113 6.09 1.64 8.46
N GLU A 114 7.26 1.90 7.87
CA GLU A 114 8.17 0.90 7.34
C GLU A 114 9.63 1.34 7.48
N ASP A 115 10.55 0.38 7.54
CA ASP A 115 11.97 0.66 7.36
C ASP A 115 12.25 0.86 5.86
N ASN A 116 12.74 2.04 5.48
CA ASN A 116 13.04 2.36 4.08
C ASN A 116 14.08 1.43 3.44
N ARG A 117 14.89 0.75 4.26
CA ARG A 117 15.99 -0.10 3.81
C ARG A 117 15.62 -1.57 3.64
N MET A 118 14.68 -2.06 4.47
CA MET A 118 14.37 -3.48 4.58
C MET A 118 12.88 -3.73 4.73
N TYR A 119 12.37 -4.65 3.94
CA TYR A 119 10.96 -5.06 3.95
C TYR A 119 10.61 -5.96 5.15
N LEU A 120 9.34 -5.92 5.54
CA LEU A 120 8.74 -6.76 6.59
C LEU A 120 9.44 -6.66 7.96
N VAL A 121 9.90 -5.47 8.33
CA VAL A 121 10.37 -5.18 9.68
C VAL A 121 9.16 -4.89 10.56
N THR A 122 8.70 -5.91 11.31
CA THR A 122 7.46 -5.87 12.10
C THR A 122 7.68 -6.11 13.59
N ASP A 123 8.86 -6.54 14.02
CA ASP A 123 9.20 -6.74 15.42
C ASP A 123 9.64 -5.42 16.10
N GLU A 124 9.40 -5.33 17.40
CA GLU A 124 9.68 -4.10 18.19
C GLU A 124 11.14 -3.66 18.12
N GLU A 125 12.08 -4.61 18.12
CA GLU A 125 13.52 -4.32 18.09
C GLU A 125 13.92 -3.71 16.74
N GLY A 126 13.47 -4.33 15.64
CA GLY A 126 13.72 -3.84 14.28
C GLY A 126 13.11 -2.47 14.04
N ILE A 127 11.88 -2.25 14.47
CA ILE A 127 11.20 -0.94 14.39
C ILE A 127 11.97 0.12 15.19
N ALA A 128 12.35 -0.18 16.43
CA ALA A 128 13.11 0.73 17.26
C ALA A 128 14.46 1.09 16.65
N LYS A 129 15.14 0.11 16.05
CA LYS A 129 16.40 0.33 15.33
C LYS A 129 16.19 1.23 14.11
N ALA A 130 15.19 0.96 13.27
CA ALA A 130 14.92 1.78 12.10
C ALA A 130 14.62 3.23 12.49
N LYS A 131 13.85 3.45 13.56
CA LYS A 131 13.58 4.79 14.11
C LYS A 131 14.86 5.48 14.60
N ALA A 132 15.70 4.77 15.34
CA ALA A 132 16.97 5.30 15.85
C ALA A 132 17.95 5.66 14.72
N ASP A 133 17.93 4.90 13.63
CA ASP A 133 18.75 5.16 12.44
C ASP A 133 18.20 6.29 11.54
N GLY A 134 16.99 6.79 11.79
CA GLY A 134 16.31 7.77 10.97
C GLY A 134 15.77 7.22 9.63
N GLU A 135 15.50 5.93 9.57
CA GLU A 135 15.07 5.19 8.37
C GLU A 135 13.61 4.71 8.42
N TRP A 136 12.95 4.94 9.55
CA TRP A 136 11.53 4.63 9.68
C TRP A 136 10.68 5.71 9.04
N ILE A 137 9.79 5.32 8.12
CA ILE A 137 8.92 6.24 7.39
C ILE A 137 7.47 5.91 7.70
N GLU A 138 6.68 6.92 8.04
CA GLU A 138 5.23 6.89 8.00
C GLU A 138 4.79 7.66 6.76
N SER A 139 4.56 6.94 5.66
CA SER A 139 4.26 7.55 4.38
C SER A 139 2.86 8.18 4.38
N GLY A 140 2.76 9.40 3.87
CA GLY A 140 1.49 10.02 3.50
C GLY A 140 0.99 9.49 2.14
N ALA A 141 0.07 10.23 1.53
CA ALA A 141 -0.48 9.87 0.23
C ALA A 141 0.63 9.78 -0.84
N HIS A 142 0.67 8.68 -1.57
CA HIS A 142 1.68 8.43 -2.59
C HIS A 142 1.22 7.51 -3.70
N LEU A 143 1.94 7.55 -4.81
CA LEU A 143 1.88 6.61 -5.93
C LEU A 143 3.16 5.77 -5.92
N MET A 144 3.10 4.53 -6.33
CA MET A 144 4.24 3.63 -6.40
C MET A 144 4.42 3.06 -7.80
N LEU A 145 5.68 2.96 -8.24
CA LEU A 145 6.09 2.20 -9.41
C LEU A 145 6.84 0.94 -8.96
N PHE A 146 6.32 -0.22 -9.33
CA PHE A 146 6.97 -1.52 -9.15
C PHE A 146 7.60 -1.95 -10.48
N PRO A 147 8.90 -1.73 -10.69
CA PRO A 147 9.54 -2.07 -11.97
C PRO A 147 9.55 -3.58 -12.20
N ALA A 148 9.39 -3.99 -13.45
CA ALA A 148 9.56 -5.39 -13.84
C ALA A 148 10.98 -5.89 -13.51
N ASP A 149 11.98 -5.02 -13.65
CA ASP A 149 13.36 -5.24 -13.23
C ASP A 149 13.74 -4.23 -12.14
N PRO A 150 13.79 -4.65 -10.85
CA PRO A 150 14.13 -3.75 -9.74
C PRO A 150 15.51 -3.09 -9.87
N SER A 151 16.45 -3.70 -10.60
CA SER A 151 17.78 -3.13 -10.79
C SER A 151 17.78 -1.83 -11.60
N THR A 152 16.70 -1.54 -12.32
CA THR A 152 16.53 -0.25 -13.03
C THR A 152 16.47 0.95 -12.09
N LEU A 153 16.21 0.71 -10.80
CA LEU A 153 16.19 1.74 -9.75
C LEU A 153 17.54 1.91 -9.05
N ASP A 154 18.55 1.11 -9.39
CA ASP A 154 19.89 1.19 -8.78
C ASP A 154 20.50 2.57 -8.97
N GLY A 155 21.05 3.13 -7.89
CA GLY A 155 21.68 4.44 -7.90
C GLY A 155 20.74 5.64 -7.82
N GLN A 156 19.41 5.42 -7.82
CA GLN A 156 18.45 6.48 -7.53
C GLN A 156 18.41 6.82 -6.04
N THR A 157 17.97 8.04 -5.71
CA THR A 157 17.93 8.50 -4.32
C THR A 157 17.00 7.65 -3.43
N THR A 158 17.41 7.45 -2.19
CA THR A 158 16.61 6.87 -1.12
C THR A 158 16.13 7.93 -0.10
N ASP A 159 16.39 9.21 -0.38
CA ASP A 159 16.04 10.31 0.51
C ASP A 159 14.55 10.64 0.43
N PHE A 160 13.80 10.17 1.41
CA PHE A 160 12.36 10.41 1.53
C PHE A 160 11.99 11.79 2.12
N ASN A 161 12.96 12.61 2.50
CA ASN A 161 12.73 13.94 3.05
C ASN A 161 12.79 15.06 2.00
N SER A 162 13.25 14.75 0.79
CA SER A 162 13.45 15.74 -0.26
C SER A 162 12.15 16.21 -0.94
N GLY A 163 11.05 15.43 -0.82
CA GLY A 163 9.81 15.63 -1.56
C GLY A 163 9.86 15.11 -3.01
N ALA A 164 11.01 14.71 -3.50
CA ALA A 164 11.16 14.04 -4.79
C ALA A 164 10.83 12.55 -4.68
N PRO A 165 10.54 11.86 -5.81
CA PRO A 165 10.46 10.40 -5.81
C PRO A 165 11.74 9.76 -5.26
N TYR A 166 11.58 8.70 -4.48
CA TYR A 166 12.69 7.98 -3.86
C TYR A 166 12.46 6.47 -3.89
N VAL A 167 13.54 5.70 -3.76
CA VAL A 167 13.50 4.23 -3.78
C VAL A 167 13.36 3.69 -2.36
N MET A 168 12.32 2.88 -2.15
CA MET A 168 12.16 2.07 -0.95
C MET A 168 12.72 0.67 -1.21
N PHE A 169 13.34 0.05 -0.20
CA PHE A 169 13.99 -1.27 -0.26
C PHE A 169 15.07 -1.37 -1.34
N SER A 170 15.83 -0.28 -1.52
CA SER A 170 16.89 -0.19 -2.53
C SER A 170 17.88 -1.35 -2.44
N GLY A 171 18.26 -1.88 -3.60
CA GLY A 171 19.19 -3.01 -3.70
C GLY A 171 18.58 -4.38 -3.40
N THR A 172 17.28 -4.46 -3.14
CA THR A 172 16.54 -5.72 -2.94
C THR A 172 15.65 -6.03 -4.15
N GLU A 173 15.17 -7.26 -4.21
CA GLU A 173 14.18 -7.70 -5.20
C GLU A 173 12.81 -7.01 -5.07
N TYR A 174 12.56 -6.35 -3.95
CA TYR A 174 11.34 -5.59 -3.68
C TYR A 174 11.53 -4.08 -3.82
N ALA A 175 12.65 -3.62 -4.38
CA ALA A 175 12.87 -2.20 -4.64
C ALA A 175 11.75 -1.62 -5.51
N HIS A 176 11.19 -0.51 -5.09
CA HIS A 176 10.15 0.21 -5.82
C HIS A 176 10.29 1.71 -5.63
N LEU A 177 9.69 2.48 -6.54
CA LEU A 177 9.75 3.93 -6.52
C LEU A 177 8.53 4.48 -5.80
N MET A 178 8.78 5.30 -4.78
CA MET A 178 7.79 6.03 -4.01
C MET A 178 7.66 7.45 -4.57
N ILE A 179 6.45 7.85 -4.93
CA ILE A 179 6.16 9.17 -5.52
C ILE A 179 5.21 9.91 -4.57
N PRO A 180 5.71 10.77 -3.68
CA PRO A 180 4.87 11.54 -2.76
C PRO A 180 3.90 12.44 -3.53
N VAL A 181 2.63 12.44 -3.13
CA VAL A 181 1.60 13.35 -3.67
C VAL A 181 1.07 14.33 -2.62
N GLU A 182 1.36 14.06 -1.36
CA GLU A 182 1.14 14.95 -0.22
C GLU A 182 2.27 14.79 0.81
N GLY A 183 2.29 15.64 1.83
CA GLY A 183 3.28 15.56 2.91
C GLY A 183 3.18 14.24 3.70
N TYR A 184 4.30 13.78 4.21
CA TYR A 184 4.39 12.60 5.05
C TYR A 184 4.20 12.94 6.53
N TYR A 185 3.87 11.94 7.33
CA TYR A 185 3.67 12.05 8.77
C TYR A 185 4.98 12.14 9.56
#